data_4b548d4337b8e53460fbdb5b2eb0f3cd
#
_entry.id   4b548d4337b8e53460fbdb5b2eb0f3cd
#
_cell.length_a   1.000
_cell.length_b   1.000
_cell.length_c   1.000
_cell.angle_alpha   90.00
_cell.angle_beta   90.00
_cell.angle_gamma   90.00
#
_symmetry.space_group_name_H-M   'P 1'
#
loop_
_entity.id
_entity.type
_entity.pdbx_description
1 polymer ?
#
loop_
_entity_poly.entity_id
_entity_poly.type
_entity_poly.pdbx_seq_one_letter_code
_entity_poly.pdbx_strand_id
1 'polypeptide(L)'
;LNVPANTKMLIAELPGVGPEYPMSREKLSPVLAMIKSDSTEHGIQLCKQMLDLGGLGHSAALHTRRNDLIERFGKEMKACRVLINSPSSQAGIGDLYNNNIASLTLGCGSYGRNSVSHNVSALDLLNVKTVAKRRNNMQWIKLPEKVYFEENSVRYLRDMKDVERVFIVCDDGMVKFGYVDVVIEQLKQRNNKVSYAIFSDVEPNPTTNTVNRGTEKMRDFQPDTIIAIGGGSPMDAAKAMWLFYEHPESDFFGAKQKFLDIRKRTYKIKDMEKAKLVCIPTTSGTGSEVTPFAVITDSETHIKYPLADYALTPDIAIVDPQFVYSVPKSVTADTGMDVLTHAIESFVSVLANDYTKGLSLQAIKLVFENLRNSYNYGDQESREKMHNASTM
;
A
#
# COMPACT_ATOMS: atom_id res chain seq x y z
N LEU A 1 9.43 -67.51 -3.22
CA LEU A 1 8.26 -67.46 -4.14
C LEU A 1 8.63 -68.19 -5.40
N ASN A 2 7.98 -69.34 -5.68
CA ASN A 2 8.09 -70.03 -6.98
C ASN A 2 7.32 -69.19 -8.03
N VAL A 3 8.03 -68.28 -8.65
CA VAL A 3 7.46 -67.42 -9.70
C VAL A 3 7.92 -67.94 -11.05
N PRO A 4 7.02 -68.05 -12.06
CA PRO A 4 7.42 -68.48 -13.39
C PRO A 4 8.58 -67.64 -13.95
N ALA A 5 9.52 -68.28 -14.63
CA ALA A 5 10.75 -67.62 -15.12
C ALA A 5 10.47 -66.45 -16.12
N ASN A 6 9.30 -66.46 -16.76
CA ASN A 6 8.87 -65.37 -17.69
C ASN A 6 8.09 -64.24 -17.03
N THR A 7 7.98 -64.21 -15.68
CA THR A 7 7.26 -63.18 -14.95
C THR A 7 8.07 -61.88 -15.02
N LYS A 8 7.43 -60.82 -15.53
CA LYS A 8 8.05 -59.51 -15.66
C LYS A 8 7.69 -58.55 -14.51
N MET A 9 6.58 -58.79 -13.81
CA MET A 9 6.10 -57.94 -12.73
C MET A 9 5.21 -58.76 -11.77
N LEU A 10 5.28 -58.40 -10.51
CA LEU A 10 4.38 -58.92 -9.46
C LEU A 10 3.45 -57.80 -8.98
N ILE A 11 2.21 -58.11 -8.72
CA ILE A 11 1.23 -57.19 -8.16
C ILE A 11 0.75 -57.75 -6.81
N ALA A 12 0.89 -57.03 -5.76
CA ALA A 12 0.38 -57.34 -4.42
C ALA A 12 -0.87 -56.48 -4.12
N GLU A 13 -2.02 -57.10 -3.98
CA GLU A 13 -3.23 -56.43 -3.49
C GLU A 13 -3.13 -56.24 -1.99
N LEU A 14 -3.27 -54.98 -1.52
CA LEU A 14 -3.13 -54.62 -0.13
C LEU A 14 -4.44 -54.00 0.38
N PRO A 15 -4.77 -54.21 1.67
CA PRO A 15 -5.97 -53.60 2.26
C PRO A 15 -5.80 -52.12 2.60
N GLY A 16 -4.59 -51.55 2.63
CA GLY A 16 -4.36 -50.18 2.97
C GLY A 16 -2.91 -49.70 2.81
N VAL A 17 -2.62 -48.51 3.27
CA VAL A 17 -1.33 -47.85 3.26
C VAL A 17 -0.86 -47.62 4.72
N GLY A 18 0.39 -47.95 5.02
CA GLY A 18 0.96 -47.68 6.31
C GLY A 18 2.13 -48.59 6.68
N PRO A 19 2.76 -48.38 7.86
CA PRO A 19 3.83 -49.24 8.36
C PRO A 19 3.41 -50.73 8.51
N GLU A 20 2.14 -50.96 8.78
CA GLU A 20 1.52 -52.28 8.90
C GLU A 20 1.40 -53.00 7.55
N TYR A 21 1.48 -52.26 6.45
CA TYR A 21 1.51 -52.75 5.09
C TYR A 21 2.81 -52.35 4.39
N PRO A 22 3.97 -52.95 4.74
CA PRO A 22 5.29 -52.49 4.26
C PRO A 22 5.43 -52.57 2.74
N MET A 23 4.61 -53.37 2.04
CA MET A 23 4.56 -53.42 0.61
C MET A 23 3.87 -52.18 -0.02
N SER A 24 3.19 -51.32 0.75
CA SER A 24 2.67 -50.02 0.29
C SER A 24 3.73 -48.96 0.06
N ARG A 25 4.93 -49.11 0.65
CA ARG A 25 6.06 -48.20 0.43
C ARG A 25 6.68 -48.46 -0.95
N GLU A 26 7.25 -47.42 -1.55
CA GLU A 26 7.99 -47.52 -2.82
C GLU A 26 9.08 -48.62 -2.76
N LYS A 27 9.15 -49.38 -3.81
CA LYS A 27 10.17 -50.43 -4.03
C LYS A 27 10.79 -50.25 -5.41
N LEU A 28 12.11 -50.13 -5.43
CA LEU A 28 12.87 -50.05 -6.69
C LEU A 28 13.03 -51.45 -7.32
N SER A 29 11.92 -52.14 -7.54
CA SER A 29 11.83 -53.48 -8.08
C SER A 29 10.50 -53.67 -8.82
N PRO A 30 10.38 -54.67 -9.72
CA PRO A 30 9.13 -54.92 -10.47
C PRO A 30 8.03 -55.55 -9.60
N VAL A 31 7.83 -55.00 -8.41
CA VAL A 31 6.76 -55.37 -7.47
C VAL A 31 5.88 -54.15 -7.20
N LEU A 32 4.61 -54.21 -7.63
CA LEU A 32 3.67 -53.11 -7.42
C LEU A 32 2.69 -53.45 -6.28
N ALA A 33 2.38 -52.46 -5.47
CA ALA A 33 1.22 -52.50 -4.57
C ALA A 33 -0.03 -52.00 -5.32
N MET A 34 -1.13 -52.71 -5.14
CA MET A 34 -2.45 -52.31 -5.63
C MET A 34 -3.40 -52.19 -4.45
N ILE A 35 -4.10 -51.09 -4.34
CA ILE A 35 -5.07 -50.84 -3.28
C ILE A 35 -6.37 -50.39 -3.93
N LYS A 36 -7.49 -51.05 -3.57
CA LYS A 36 -8.81 -50.65 -4.05
C LYS A 36 -9.33 -49.47 -3.28
N SER A 37 -9.90 -48.49 -3.94
CA SER A 37 -10.61 -47.37 -3.31
C SER A 37 -12.10 -47.47 -3.58
N ASP A 38 -12.92 -47.18 -2.57
CA ASP A 38 -14.39 -47.23 -2.67
C ASP A 38 -14.97 -45.96 -3.30
N SER A 39 -14.20 -44.90 -3.38
CA SER A 39 -14.60 -43.60 -3.93
C SER A 39 -13.40 -42.79 -4.40
N THR A 40 -13.64 -41.75 -5.21
CA THR A 40 -12.63 -40.78 -5.60
C THR A 40 -11.98 -40.15 -4.38
N GLU A 41 -12.77 -39.82 -3.37
CA GLU A 41 -12.28 -39.21 -2.12
C GLU A 41 -11.33 -40.15 -1.39
N HIS A 42 -11.73 -41.40 -1.20
CA HIS A 42 -10.88 -42.42 -0.58
C HIS A 42 -9.59 -42.62 -1.37
N GLY A 43 -9.66 -42.65 -2.72
CA GLY A 43 -8.48 -42.77 -3.57
C GLY A 43 -7.48 -41.61 -3.40
N ILE A 44 -7.96 -40.37 -3.30
CA ILE A 44 -7.13 -39.21 -3.02
C ILE A 44 -6.44 -39.32 -1.64
N GLN A 45 -7.16 -39.74 -0.60
CA GLN A 45 -6.60 -39.93 0.75
C GLN A 45 -5.51 -41.01 0.74
N LEU A 46 -5.74 -42.15 0.06
CA LEU A 46 -4.72 -43.19 -0.08
C LEU A 46 -3.46 -42.66 -0.78
N CYS A 47 -3.60 -41.88 -1.86
CA CYS A 47 -2.45 -41.24 -2.52
C CYS A 47 -1.68 -40.31 -1.59
N LYS A 48 -2.37 -39.51 -0.77
CA LYS A 48 -1.71 -38.63 0.23
C LYS A 48 -0.93 -39.44 1.27
N GLN A 49 -1.53 -40.50 1.79
CA GLN A 49 -0.87 -41.39 2.76
C GLN A 49 0.36 -42.08 2.14
N MET A 50 0.27 -42.50 0.88
CA MET A 50 1.41 -43.09 0.17
C MET A 50 2.55 -42.08 0.00
N LEU A 51 2.25 -40.84 -0.36
CA LEU A 51 3.26 -39.78 -0.46
C LEU A 51 3.92 -39.47 0.92
N ASP A 52 3.12 -39.41 1.98
CA ASP A 52 3.64 -39.16 3.34
C ASP A 52 4.47 -40.36 3.86
N LEU A 53 4.17 -41.58 3.46
CA LEU A 53 4.91 -42.79 3.82
C LEU A 53 6.28 -42.89 3.12
N GLY A 54 6.34 -42.43 1.85
CA GLY A 54 7.57 -42.45 1.05
C GLY A 54 7.34 -41.83 -0.33
N GLY A 55 8.26 -41.04 -0.83
CA GLY A 55 8.16 -40.38 -2.13
C GLY A 55 7.64 -38.94 -2.07
N LEU A 56 7.63 -38.35 -0.88
CA LEU A 56 7.21 -36.95 -0.68
C LEU A 56 7.96 -36.01 -1.62
N GLY A 57 7.23 -35.18 -2.35
CA GLY A 57 7.77 -34.23 -3.31
C GLY A 57 8.10 -34.79 -4.69
N HIS A 58 8.12 -36.11 -4.91
CA HIS A 58 8.58 -36.68 -6.18
C HIS A 58 7.50 -36.57 -7.29
N SER A 59 6.63 -37.51 -7.44
CA SER A 59 5.64 -37.54 -8.53
C SER A 59 4.35 -38.24 -8.11
N ALA A 60 3.24 -37.79 -8.64
CA ALA A 60 1.94 -38.46 -8.56
C ALA A 60 1.27 -38.52 -9.95
N ALA A 61 0.58 -39.60 -10.28
CA ALA A 61 -0.11 -39.73 -11.53
C ALA A 61 -1.61 -39.93 -11.33
N LEU A 62 -2.40 -39.34 -12.22
CA LEU A 62 -3.86 -39.43 -12.22
C LEU A 62 -4.36 -39.74 -13.63
N HIS A 63 -5.16 -40.77 -13.75
CA HIS A 63 -5.82 -41.12 -15.01
C HIS A 63 -7.31 -40.77 -14.94
N THR A 64 -7.71 -39.70 -15.61
CA THR A 64 -9.09 -39.19 -15.60
C THR A 64 -9.38 -38.30 -16.82
N ARG A 65 -10.66 -38.08 -17.13
CA ARG A 65 -11.13 -37.07 -18.09
C ARG A 65 -11.80 -35.89 -17.40
N ARG A 66 -11.86 -35.87 -16.07
CA ARG A 66 -12.53 -34.84 -15.27
C ARG A 66 -11.54 -33.73 -14.91
N ASN A 67 -11.73 -32.53 -15.48
CA ASN A 67 -10.87 -31.38 -15.22
C ASN A 67 -10.93 -30.90 -13.77
N ASP A 68 -12.11 -30.92 -13.12
CA ASP A 68 -12.28 -30.61 -11.71
C ASP A 68 -11.41 -31.47 -10.80
N LEU A 69 -11.34 -32.78 -11.14
CA LEU A 69 -10.51 -33.71 -10.39
C LEU A 69 -9.02 -33.52 -10.65
N ILE A 70 -8.64 -33.14 -11.88
CA ILE A 70 -7.24 -32.82 -12.22
C ILE A 70 -6.76 -31.65 -11.40
N GLU A 71 -7.54 -30.56 -11.36
CA GLU A 71 -7.18 -29.36 -10.58
C GLU A 71 -7.08 -29.64 -9.07
N ARG A 72 -8.05 -30.36 -8.55
CA ARG A 72 -8.08 -30.75 -7.15
C ARG A 72 -6.89 -31.64 -6.79
N PHE A 73 -6.64 -32.68 -7.55
CA PHE A 73 -5.52 -33.60 -7.34
C PHE A 73 -4.18 -32.84 -7.39
N GLY A 74 -4.03 -31.94 -8.36
CA GLY A 74 -2.85 -31.08 -8.47
C GLY A 74 -2.59 -30.19 -7.24
N LYS A 75 -3.65 -29.68 -6.62
CA LYS A 75 -3.57 -28.84 -5.41
C LYS A 75 -3.28 -29.66 -4.14
N GLU A 76 -3.84 -30.86 -4.04
CA GLU A 76 -3.79 -31.67 -2.82
C GLU A 76 -2.54 -32.56 -2.71
N MET A 77 -1.95 -32.96 -3.83
CA MET A 77 -0.77 -33.83 -3.81
C MET A 77 0.50 -33.08 -3.47
N LYS A 78 1.22 -33.54 -2.45
CA LYS A 78 2.54 -33.01 -2.06
C LYS A 78 3.64 -33.57 -2.97
N ALA A 79 3.50 -33.33 -4.27
CA ALA A 79 4.43 -33.80 -5.30
C ALA A 79 4.73 -32.67 -6.29
N CYS A 80 5.99 -32.57 -6.74
CA CYS A 80 6.39 -31.53 -7.71
C CYS A 80 5.93 -31.84 -9.13
N ARG A 81 5.65 -33.09 -9.45
CA ARG A 81 5.12 -33.53 -10.74
C ARG A 81 3.80 -34.25 -10.58
N VAL A 82 2.75 -33.67 -11.12
CA VAL A 82 1.44 -34.30 -11.23
C VAL A 82 1.22 -34.65 -12.69
N LEU A 83 1.19 -35.94 -13.00
CA LEU A 83 1.19 -36.46 -14.34
C LEU A 83 -0.21 -36.94 -14.69
N ILE A 84 -0.78 -36.45 -15.79
CA ILE A 84 -2.17 -36.75 -16.17
C ILE A 84 -2.19 -37.67 -17.39
N ASN A 85 -2.90 -38.78 -17.25
CA ASN A 85 -3.11 -39.76 -18.31
C ASN A 85 -1.82 -40.29 -18.95
N SER A 86 -0.74 -40.34 -18.17
CA SER A 86 0.60 -40.76 -18.58
C SER A 86 1.22 -41.70 -17.56
N PRO A 87 2.01 -42.69 -17.96
CA PRO A 87 2.75 -43.56 -17.02
C PRO A 87 3.69 -42.78 -16.16
N SER A 88 3.60 -42.95 -14.84
CA SER A 88 4.40 -42.16 -13.88
C SER A 88 5.91 -42.27 -14.10
N SER A 89 6.41 -43.49 -14.38
CA SER A 89 7.84 -43.77 -14.57
C SER A 89 8.46 -43.06 -15.79
N GLN A 90 7.69 -42.93 -16.86
CA GLN A 90 8.18 -42.34 -18.12
C GLN A 90 7.83 -40.87 -18.23
N ALA A 91 6.62 -40.51 -17.87
CA ALA A 91 6.18 -39.12 -17.96
C ALA A 91 6.91 -38.17 -16.97
N GLY A 92 7.42 -38.70 -15.86
CA GLY A 92 8.26 -37.92 -14.93
C GLY A 92 9.56 -37.44 -15.57
N ILE A 93 10.13 -38.19 -16.50
CA ILE A 93 11.36 -37.86 -17.23
C ILE A 93 11.16 -36.66 -18.18
N GLY A 94 9.95 -36.48 -18.70
CA GLY A 94 9.59 -35.42 -19.65
C GLY A 94 9.76 -35.79 -21.10
N ASP A 95 9.90 -34.78 -22.00
CA ASP A 95 10.10 -34.89 -23.44
C ASP A 95 8.92 -35.59 -24.15
N LEU A 96 9.10 -36.83 -24.54
CA LEU A 96 8.16 -37.60 -25.38
C LEU A 96 6.70 -37.63 -24.85
N TYR A 97 6.50 -37.50 -23.55
CA TYR A 97 5.18 -37.69 -22.91
C TYR A 97 4.52 -36.41 -22.46
N ASN A 98 5.28 -35.29 -22.36
CA ASN A 98 4.77 -33.99 -21.91
C ASN A 98 5.82 -32.90 -22.10
N ASN A 99 5.47 -31.65 -21.74
CA ASN A 99 6.32 -30.47 -21.93
C ASN A 99 7.39 -30.25 -20.82
N ASN A 100 7.59 -31.22 -19.93
CA ASN A 100 8.68 -31.11 -18.96
C ASN A 100 10.04 -31.27 -19.69
N ILE A 101 11.04 -30.58 -19.21
CA ILE A 101 12.41 -30.74 -19.70
C ILE A 101 12.84 -32.19 -19.49
N ALA A 102 13.40 -32.83 -20.54
CA ALA A 102 13.91 -34.17 -20.44
C ALA A 102 15.06 -34.27 -19.43
N SER A 103 14.88 -35.08 -18.39
CA SER A 103 15.91 -35.30 -17.38
C SER A 103 15.68 -36.56 -16.58
N LEU A 104 16.76 -37.24 -16.23
CA LEU A 104 16.75 -38.35 -15.27
C LEU A 104 16.89 -37.88 -13.83
N THR A 105 17.31 -36.60 -13.63
CA THR A 105 17.44 -36.00 -12.31
C THR A 105 16.20 -35.13 -12.04
N LEU A 106 15.40 -35.58 -11.10
CA LEU A 106 14.09 -35.01 -10.81
C LEU A 106 14.12 -34.31 -9.44
N GLY A 107 14.00 -32.96 -9.42
CA GLY A 107 13.89 -32.21 -8.20
C GLY A 107 12.55 -32.48 -7.48
N CYS A 108 12.58 -32.54 -6.16
CA CYS A 108 11.41 -32.81 -5.31
C CYS A 108 10.99 -31.59 -4.47
N GLY A 109 11.60 -30.43 -4.71
CA GLY A 109 11.28 -29.16 -4.04
C GLY A 109 11.39 -29.23 -2.51
N SER A 110 10.73 -28.32 -1.84
CA SER A 110 10.73 -28.24 -0.38
C SER A 110 10.14 -29.48 0.29
N TYR A 111 9.17 -30.12 -0.33
CA TYR A 111 8.60 -31.38 0.19
C TYR A 111 9.63 -32.50 0.24
N GLY A 112 10.48 -32.62 -0.77
CA GLY A 112 11.56 -33.58 -0.83
C GLY A 112 12.88 -33.07 -0.26
N ARG A 113 12.90 -31.90 0.37
CA ARG A 113 14.10 -31.22 0.92
C ARG A 113 15.16 -30.96 -0.15
N ASN A 114 14.73 -30.63 -1.36
CA ASN A 114 15.60 -30.24 -2.47
C ASN A 114 15.46 -28.74 -2.74
N SER A 115 16.51 -28.14 -3.30
CA SER A 115 16.51 -26.75 -3.76
C SER A 115 15.77 -26.53 -5.08
N VAL A 116 15.51 -27.61 -5.84
CA VAL A 116 14.89 -27.59 -7.17
C VAL A 116 13.61 -28.40 -7.16
N SER A 117 12.54 -27.88 -7.76
CA SER A 117 11.20 -28.51 -7.85
C SER A 117 10.83 -29.00 -9.26
N HIS A 118 11.71 -28.89 -10.22
CA HIS A 118 11.51 -29.25 -11.62
C HIS A 118 12.53 -30.29 -12.09
N ASN A 119 12.45 -30.72 -13.34
CA ASN A 119 13.44 -31.60 -13.95
C ASN A 119 14.74 -30.83 -14.12
N VAL A 120 15.82 -31.33 -13.52
CA VAL A 120 17.11 -30.67 -13.52
C VAL A 120 17.75 -30.67 -14.90
N SER A 121 18.19 -29.52 -15.36
CA SER A 121 18.81 -29.32 -16.66
C SER A 121 20.20 -28.68 -16.53
N ALA A 122 20.90 -28.47 -17.63
CA ALA A 122 22.15 -27.76 -17.66
C ALA A 122 22.04 -26.32 -17.11
N LEU A 123 20.85 -25.72 -17.20
CA LEU A 123 20.59 -24.37 -16.68
C LEU A 123 20.69 -24.30 -15.14
N ASP A 124 20.36 -25.38 -14.46
CA ASP A 124 20.45 -25.48 -12.98
C ASP A 124 21.90 -25.59 -12.48
N LEU A 125 22.81 -25.88 -13.38
CA LEU A 125 24.27 -25.92 -13.10
C LEU A 125 24.94 -24.54 -13.29
N LEU A 126 24.21 -23.56 -13.84
CA LEU A 126 24.73 -22.22 -14.06
C LEU A 126 24.66 -21.39 -12.79
N ASN A 127 25.77 -20.81 -12.41
CA ASN A 127 25.82 -19.80 -11.35
C ASN A 127 25.36 -18.44 -11.92
N VAL A 128 24.15 -18.01 -11.56
CA VAL A 128 23.67 -16.69 -11.89
C VAL A 128 24.23 -15.65 -10.92
N LYS A 129 25.05 -14.71 -11.43
CA LYS A 129 25.53 -13.58 -10.64
C LYS A 129 24.64 -12.37 -10.88
N THR A 130 24.04 -11.84 -9.82
CA THR A 130 23.28 -10.59 -9.90
C THR A 130 24.21 -9.42 -9.66
N VAL A 131 24.33 -8.52 -10.66
CA VAL A 131 25.04 -7.24 -10.51
C VAL A 131 24.00 -6.18 -10.17
N ALA A 132 23.90 -5.81 -8.91
CA ALA A 132 23.05 -4.72 -8.46
C ALA A 132 23.82 -3.39 -8.53
N LYS A 133 23.38 -2.49 -9.40
CA LYS A 133 23.89 -1.11 -9.43
C LYS A 133 22.95 -0.18 -8.69
N ARG A 134 23.51 0.74 -7.90
CA ARG A 134 22.71 1.84 -7.34
C ARG A 134 22.07 2.61 -8.49
N ARG A 135 20.76 2.79 -8.45
CA ARG A 135 20.09 3.70 -9.38
C ARG A 135 20.48 5.13 -9.01
N ASN A 136 21.16 5.82 -9.92
CA ASN A 136 21.34 7.26 -9.84
C ASN A 136 20.01 7.91 -10.24
N ASN A 137 19.10 8.05 -9.28
CA ASN A 137 17.89 8.81 -9.52
C ASN A 137 18.24 10.29 -9.37
N MET A 138 17.79 11.11 -10.32
CA MET A 138 17.87 12.55 -10.17
C MET A 138 17.13 12.94 -8.87
N GLN A 139 17.75 13.77 -8.07
CA GLN A 139 17.13 14.36 -6.89
C GLN A 139 16.27 15.54 -7.32
N TRP A 140 15.11 15.68 -6.75
CA TRP A 140 14.20 16.79 -7.00
C TRP A 140 13.33 17.05 -5.76
N ILE A 141 12.81 18.27 -5.67
CA ILE A 141 11.88 18.70 -4.62
C ILE A 141 10.57 19.06 -5.30
N LYS A 142 9.44 18.61 -4.74
CA LYS A 142 8.10 19.05 -5.10
C LYS A 142 7.52 19.82 -3.94
N LEU A 143 7.06 21.02 -4.22
CA LEU A 143 6.28 21.88 -3.33
C LEU A 143 4.95 22.16 -4.03
N PRO A 144 3.94 22.73 -3.34
CA PRO A 144 2.78 23.32 -3.97
C PRO A 144 3.19 24.29 -5.09
N GLU A 145 2.36 24.39 -6.10
CA GLU A 145 2.60 25.35 -7.20
C GLU A 145 2.78 26.77 -6.68
N LYS A 146 2.02 27.10 -5.62
CA LYS A 146 2.09 28.39 -4.93
C LYS A 146 1.90 28.21 -3.43
N VAL A 147 2.70 28.96 -2.66
CA VAL A 147 2.52 29.13 -1.22
C VAL A 147 2.31 30.60 -0.97
N TYR A 148 1.12 30.97 -0.58
CA TYR A 148 0.78 32.33 -0.15
C TYR A 148 0.95 32.42 1.37
N PHE A 149 1.60 33.46 1.84
CA PHE A 149 1.86 33.72 3.24
C PHE A 149 1.64 35.19 3.54
N GLU A 150 1.63 35.60 4.80
CA GLU A 150 1.25 36.89 5.33
C GLU A 150 -0.26 37.05 5.59
N GLU A 151 -0.57 38.00 6.43
CA GLU A 151 -1.94 38.30 6.83
C GLU A 151 -2.80 38.70 5.63
N ASN A 152 -4.02 38.17 5.61
CA ASN A 152 -4.98 38.32 4.52
C ASN A 152 -4.59 37.64 3.19
N SER A 153 -3.64 36.73 3.18
CA SER A 153 -3.30 35.97 1.97
C SER A 153 -4.47 35.09 1.46
N VAL A 154 -5.46 34.80 2.30
CA VAL A 154 -6.73 34.15 1.92
C VAL A 154 -7.48 34.89 0.80
N ARG A 155 -7.20 36.18 0.61
CA ARG A 155 -7.77 36.96 -0.50
C ARG A 155 -7.42 36.41 -1.87
N TYR A 156 -6.36 35.60 -2.01
CA TYR A 156 -6.04 34.95 -3.26
C TYR A 156 -7.19 34.12 -3.81
N LEU A 157 -8.06 33.61 -2.98
CA LEU A 157 -9.27 32.87 -3.43
C LEU A 157 -10.20 33.71 -4.35
N ARG A 158 -10.11 35.04 -4.29
CA ARG A 158 -10.88 35.94 -5.19
C ARG A 158 -10.35 35.89 -6.61
N ASP A 159 -9.02 35.75 -6.76
CA ASP A 159 -8.31 35.92 -8.03
C ASP A 159 -7.89 34.56 -8.64
N MET A 160 -8.13 33.46 -7.94
CA MET A 160 -7.86 32.12 -8.41
C MET A 160 -8.68 31.82 -9.68
N LYS A 161 -8.03 31.38 -10.76
CA LYS A 161 -8.67 31.09 -12.03
C LYS A 161 -9.40 29.75 -12.02
N ASP A 162 -10.41 29.65 -12.90
CA ASP A 162 -11.13 28.40 -13.19
C ASP A 162 -11.81 27.78 -11.96
N VAL A 163 -12.48 28.62 -11.16
CA VAL A 163 -13.21 28.22 -9.95
C VAL A 163 -14.70 28.49 -10.13
N GLU A 164 -15.48 27.42 -10.16
CA GLU A 164 -16.95 27.48 -10.28
C GLU A 164 -17.66 26.69 -9.17
N ARG A 165 -17.05 25.59 -8.73
CA ARG A 165 -17.64 24.63 -7.79
C ARG A 165 -16.65 24.26 -6.70
N VAL A 166 -16.79 24.83 -5.52
CA VAL A 166 -15.86 24.67 -4.40
C VAL A 166 -16.41 23.67 -3.38
N PHE A 167 -15.61 22.67 -3.03
CA PHE A 167 -15.92 21.75 -1.94
C PHE A 167 -14.99 22.04 -0.75
N ILE A 168 -15.58 22.49 0.37
CA ILE A 168 -14.84 22.87 1.58
C ILE A 168 -14.81 21.69 2.54
N VAL A 169 -13.62 21.23 2.93
CA VAL A 169 -13.40 20.15 3.90
C VAL A 169 -12.83 20.75 5.17
N CYS A 170 -13.48 20.53 6.30
CA CYS A 170 -13.07 21.04 7.60
C CYS A 170 -13.57 20.16 8.75
N ASP A 171 -13.19 20.48 9.97
CA ASP A 171 -13.87 20.01 11.17
C ASP A 171 -14.95 20.99 11.62
N ASP A 172 -15.83 20.53 12.52
CA ASP A 172 -16.94 21.33 13.05
C ASP A 172 -16.46 22.60 13.80
N GLY A 173 -15.26 22.57 14.37
CA GLY A 173 -14.65 23.72 15.02
C GLY A 173 -14.41 24.88 14.06
N MET A 174 -14.01 24.60 12.82
CA MET A 174 -13.75 25.65 11.82
C MET A 174 -15.03 26.40 11.43
N VAL A 175 -16.14 25.71 11.42
CA VAL A 175 -17.47 26.35 11.21
C VAL A 175 -17.85 27.19 12.43
N LYS A 176 -17.73 26.64 13.64
CA LYS A 176 -18.08 27.35 14.89
C LYS A 176 -17.22 28.57 15.17
N PHE A 177 -15.95 28.57 14.79
CA PHE A 177 -15.04 29.70 14.93
C PHE A 177 -15.21 30.75 13.82
N GLY A 178 -16.07 30.50 12.82
CA GLY A 178 -16.31 31.43 11.71
C GLY A 178 -15.20 31.45 10.66
N TYR A 179 -14.23 30.52 10.71
CA TYR A 179 -13.12 30.47 9.74
C TYR A 179 -13.61 30.07 8.35
N VAL A 180 -14.60 29.18 8.27
CA VAL A 180 -15.25 28.83 7.00
C VAL A 180 -15.95 30.04 6.39
N ASP A 181 -16.56 30.90 7.21
CA ASP A 181 -17.22 32.13 6.74
C ASP A 181 -16.23 33.10 6.11
N VAL A 182 -15.00 33.21 6.66
CA VAL A 182 -13.92 34.02 6.07
C VAL A 182 -13.63 33.53 4.65
N VAL A 183 -13.52 32.20 4.44
CA VAL A 183 -13.31 31.61 3.11
C VAL A 183 -14.50 31.91 2.18
N ILE A 184 -15.71 31.69 2.65
CA ILE A 184 -16.94 31.92 1.86
C ILE A 184 -17.06 33.39 1.44
N GLU A 185 -16.69 34.33 2.30
CA GLU A 185 -16.69 35.76 1.96
C GLU A 185 -15.71 36.08 0.82
N GLN A 186 -14.54 35.40 0.75
CA GLN A 186 -13.66 35.57 -0.39
C GLN A 186 -14.29 35.02 -1.69
N LEU A 187 -14.98 33.87 -1.61
CA LEU A 187 -15.67 33.29 -2.76
C LEU A 187 -16.82 34.16 -3.27
N LYS A 188 -17.58 34.80 -2.36
CA LYS A 188 -18.66 35.75 -2.72
C LYS A 188 -18.16 37.03 -3.38
N GLN A 189 -16.92 37.44 -3.10
CA GLN A 189 -16.33 38.67 -3.67
C GLN A 189 -15.71 38.46 -5.06
N ARG A 190 -15.85 37.26 -5.62
CA ARG A 190 -15.41 36.95 -6.98
C ARG A 190 -16.31 37.60 -8.02
N ASN A 191 -15.76 37.87 -9.20
CA ASN A 191 -16.50 38.39 -10.34
C ASN A 191 -17.47 37.37 -10.94
N ASN A 192 -17.18 36.07 -10.77
CA ASN A 192 -18.06 34.98 -11.20
C ASN A 192 -18.79 34.35 -10.01
N LYS A 193 -20.00 33.86 -10.27
CA LYS A 193 -20.78 33.14 -9.24
C LYS A 193 -20.15 31.77 -8.99
N VAL A 194 -19.83 31.47 -7.73
CA VAL A 194 -19.28 30.19 -7.29
C VAL A 194 -20.32 29.45 -6.46
N SER A 195 -20.52 28.18 -6.78
CA SER A 195 -21.31 27.26 -5.95
C SER A 195 -20.37 26.60 -4.95
N TYR A 196 -20.81 26.41 -3.71
CA TYR A 196 -19.99 25.71 -2.73
C TYR A 196 -20.80 24.71 -1.91
N ALA A 197 -20.12 23.65 -1.45
CA ALA A 197 -20.64 22.69 -0.49
C ALA A 197 -19.61 22.51 0.64
N ILE A 198 -20.09 22.24 1.85
CA ILE A 198 -19.26 22.10 3.03
C ILE A 198 -19.36 20.67 3.57
N PHE A 199 -18.22 20.06 3.86
CA PHE A 199 -18.09 18.82 4.58
C PHE A 199 -17.33 19.09 5.89
N SER A 200 -18.07 19.21 6.99
CA SER A 200 -17.53 19.57 8.31
C SER A 200 -17.39 18.40 9.28
N ASP A 201 -17.63 17.16 8.81
CA ASP A 201 -17.68 15.96 9.64
C ASP A 201 -16.29 15.27 9.79
N VAL A 202 -15.20 16.04 9.73
CA VAL A 202 -13.87 15.46 9.90
C VAL A 202 -13.52 15.39 11.37
N GLU A 203 -13.39 14.17 11.89
CA GLU A 203 -12.92 13.90 13.26
C GLU A 203 -11.40 13.99 13.38
N PRO A 204 -10.83 14.19 14.58
CA PRO A 204 -9.41 13.99 14.82
C PRO A 204 -8.98 12.57 14.44
N ASN A 205 -7.88 12.45 13.68
CA ASN A 205 -7.43 11.19 13.07
C ASN A 205 -8.48 10.58 12.13
N PRO A 206 -8.73 11.19 10.98
CA PRO A 206 -9.81 10.83 10.08
C PRO A 206 -9.75 9.37 9.66
N THR A 207 -10.93 8.76 9.55
CA THR A 207 -11.07 7.35 9.24
C THR A 207 -11.37 7.11 7.76
N THR A 208 -11.16 5.85 7.30
CA THR A 208 -11.58 5.44 5.96
C THR A 208 -13.07 5.66 5.72
N ASN A 209 -13.92 5.53 6.76
CA ASN A 209 -15.35 5.80 6.65
C ASN A 209 -15.63 7.28 6.38
N THR A 210 -14.93 8.19 7.05
CA THR A 210 -15.06 9.63 6.83
C THR A 210 -14.59 10.02 5.44
N VAL A 211 -13.47 9.48 5.00
CA VAL A 211 -12.97 9.66 3.63
C VAL A 211 -14.00 9.20 2.59
N ASN A 212 -14.59 8.02 2.77
CA ASN A 212 -15.60 7.49 1.84
C ASN A 212 -16.84 8.40 1.78
N ARG A 213 -17.40 8.80 2.93
CA ARG A 213 -18.56 9.73 2.98
C ARG A 213 -18.28 11.06 2.27
N GLY A 214 -17.08 11.63 2.52
CA GLY A 214 -16.67 12.87 1.86
C GLY A 214 -16.48 12.71 0.35
N THR A 215 -15.88 11.60 -0.08
CA THR A 215 -15.68 11.27 -1.50
C THR A 215 -17.01 11.09 -2.23
N GLU A 216 -17.99 10.43 -1.63
CA GLU A 216 -19.35 10.30 -2.20
C GLU A 216 -19.98 11.68 -2.41
N LYS A 217 -19.96 12.55 -1.38
CA LYS A 217 -20.46 13.92 -1.51
C LYS A 217 -19.69 14.74 -2.56
N MET A 218 -18.39 14.54 -2.72
CA MET A 218 -17.60 15.14 -3.81
C MET A 218 -18.08 14.66 -5.18
N ARG A 219 -18.33 13.37 -5.35
CA ARG A 219 -18.83 12.81 -6.61
C ARG A 219 -20.18 13.36 -7.00
N ASP A 220 -21.07 13.55 -6.03
CA ASP A 220 -22.38 14.16 -6.26
C ASP A 220 -22.28 15.65 -6.61
N PHE A 221 -21.39 16.36 -5.92
CA PHE A 221 -21.20 17.79 -6.11
C PHE A 221 -20.31 18.13 -7.31
N GLN A 222 -19.36 17.29 -7.70
CA GLN A 222 -18.40 17.47 -8.80
C GLN A 222 -17.61 18.79 -8.71
N PRO A 223 -16.79 19.00 -7.67
CA PRO A 223 -15.99 20.21 -7.55
C PRO A 223 -14.86 20.29 -8.59
N ASP A 224 -14.53 21.51 -9.00
CA ASP A 224 -13.30 21.87 -9.68
C ASP A 224 -12.21 22.36 -8.71
N THR A 225 -12.61 22.69 -7.49
CA THR A 225 -11.73 23.18 -6.44
C THR A 225 -12.14 22.59 -5.09
N ILE A 226 -11.16 22.06 -4.38
CA ILE A 226 -11.30 21.55 -3.01
C ILE A 226 -10.52 22.50 -2.10
N ILE A 227 -11.15 23.02 -1.05
CA ILE A 227 -10.50 23.84 -0.03
C ILE A 227 -10.51 23.06 1.28
N ALA A 228 -9.32 22.67 1.76
CA ALA A 228 -9.16 22.09 3.08
C ALA A 228 -8.76 23.18 4.07
N ILE A 229 -9.59 23.43 5.08
CA ILE A 229 -9.30 24.40 6.14
C ILE A 229 -9.33 23.73 7.50
N GLY A 230 -8.23 23.86 8.27
CA GLY A 230 -8.12 23.26 9.59
C GLY A 230 -6.69 22.85 9.94
N GLY A 231 -6.55 21.98 10.91
CA GLY A 231 -5.27 21.33 11.24
C GLY A 231 -4.94 20.19 10.28
N GLY A 232 -4.01 19.32 10.65
CA GLY A 232 -3.61 18.17 9.83
C GLY A 232 -4.76 17.24 9.45
N SER A 233 -5.70 16.97 10.36
CA SER A 233 -6.81 16.02 10.11
C SER A 233 -7.73 16.41 8.95
N PRO A 234 -8.27 17.64 8.85
CA PRO A 234 -9.05 18.06 7.69
C PRO A 234 -8.24 18.04 6.39
N MET A 235 -6.98 18.43 6.41
CA MET A 235 -6.12 18.44 5.22
C MET A 235 -5.81 17.01 4.75
N ASP A 236 -5.50 16.10 5.65
CA ASP A 236 -5.25 14.69 5.33
C ASP A 236 -6.51 14.00 4.80
N ALA A 237 -7.68 14.26 5.43
CA ALA A 237 -8.95 13.77 4.92
C ALA A 237 -9.24 14.30 3.51
N ALA A 238 -9.02 15.61 3.27
CA ALA A 238 -9.23 16.22 1.97
C ALA A 238 -8.31 15.62 0.88
N LYS A 239 -7.04 15.38 1.17
CA LYS A 239 -6.11 14.71 0.25
C LYS A 239 -6.56 13.30 -0.12
N ALA A 240 -7.01 12.52 0.87
CA ALA A 240 -7.52 11.19 0.61
C ALA A 240 -8.84 11.22 -0.17
N MET A 241 -9.77 12.12 0.17
CA MET A 241 -11.01 12.33 -0.58
C MET A 241 -10.72 12.75 -2.03
N TRP A 242 -9.77 13.67 -2.23
CA TRP A 242 -9.31 14.14 -3.53
C TRP A 242 -8.78 12.98 -4.37
N LEU A 243 -7.90 12.13 -3.79
CA LEU A 243 -7.40 10.94 -4.46
C LEU A 243 -8.52 10.04 -5.00
N PHE A 244 -9.48 9.67 -4.14
CA PHE A 244 -10.56 8.75 -4.54
C PHE A 244 -11.65 9.40 -5.38
N TYR A 245 -11.75 10.73 -5.37
CA TYR A 245 -12.58 11.50 -6.31
C TYR A 245 -11.98 11.52 -7.71
N GLU A 246 -10.68 11.80 -7.81
CA GLU A 246 -9.93 11.84 -9.08
C GLU A 246 -9.84 10.45 -9.73
N HIS A 247 -9.53 9.44 -8.90
CA HIS A 247 -9.19 8.08 -9.29
C HIS A 247 -10.10 7.06 -8.60
N PRO A 248 -11.35 6.88 -9.08
CA PRO A 248 -12.30 5.92 -8.50
C PRO A 248 -11.82 4.47 -8.54
N GLU A 249 -10.87 4.16 -9.42
CA GLU A 249 -10.22 2.86 -9.53
C GLU A 249 -9.19 2.59 -8.45
N SER A 250 -8.74 3.63 -7.73
CA SER A 250 -7.79 3.50 -6.64
C SER A 250 -8.47 2.96 -5.38
N ASP A 251 -7.75 2.14 -4.63
CA ASP A 251 -8.21 1.59 -3.37
C ASP A 251 -7.26 1.95 -2.22
N PHE A 252 -7.81 1.93 -1.01
CA PHE A 252 -7.05 2.24 0.20
C PHE A 252 -5.95 1.20 0.46
N PHE A 253 -6.17 -0.07 0.10
CA PHE A 253 -5.20 -1.14 0.30
C PHE A 253 -3.92 -0.91 -0.53
N GLY A 254 -4.06 -0.54 -1.80
CA GLY A 254 -2.93 -0.15 -2.65
C GLY A 254 -2.24 1.12 -2.15
N ALA A 255 -3.04 2.15 -1.81
CA ALA A 255 -2.52 3.44 -1.37
C ALA A 255 -1.72 3.36 -0.04
N LYS A 256 -2.12 2.48 0.91
CA LYS A 256 -1.44 2.28 2.20
C LYS A 256 -0.20 1.40 2.15
N GLN A 257 0.21 0.89 0.98
CA GLN A 257 1.38 0.01 0.88
C GLN A 257 2.65 0.69 1.40
N LYS A 258 3.40 -0.04 2.25
CA LYS A 258 4.68 0.44 2.78
C LYS A 258 5.72 0.60 1.67
N PHE A 259 6.57 1.58 1.80
CA PHE A 259 7.68 1.88 0.89
C PHE A 259 8.88 2.39 1.67
N LEU A 260 10.09 2.22 1.12
CA LEU A 260 11.32 2.77 1.69
C LEU A 260 11.63 4.18 1.15
N ASP A 261 11.17 4.47 -0.05
CA ASP A 261 11.39 5.73 -0.75
C ASP A 261 10.14 6.05 -1.56
N ILE A 262 9.48 7.15 -1.26
CA ILE A 262 8.25 7.63 -1.91
C ILE A 262 8.39 7.69 -3.45
N ARG A 263 9.62 7.94 -3.97
CA ARG A 263 9.92 8.00 -5.40
C ARG A 263 9.95 6.63 -6.09
N LYS A 264 9.93 5.54 -5.31
CA LYS A 264 10.13 4.15 -5.78
C LYS A 264 8.94 3.25 -5.45
N ARG A 265 7.77 3.83 -5.23
CA ARG A 265 6.56 3.05 -4.97
C ARG A 265 6.22 2.15 -6.16
N THR A 266 5.73 0.96 -5.85
CA THR A 266 5.15 0.03 -6.84
C THR A 266 3.73 0.42 -7.22
N TYR A 267 2.92 0.82 -6.24
CA TYR A 267 1.60 1.41 -6.45
C TYR A 267 1.77 2.91 -6.74
N LYS A 268 1.49 3.31 -7.97
CA LYS A 268 1.60 4.70 -8.42
C LYS A 268 0.23 5.33 -8.49
N ILE A 269 0.10 6.52 -7.92
CA ILE A 269 -1.05 7.40 -8.08
C ILE A 269 -0.78 8.28 -9.31
N LYS A 270 -1.78 8.40 -10.18
CA LYS A 270 -1.72 9.32 -11.33
C LYS A 270 -1.85 10.76 -10.86
N ASP A 271 -1.47 11.71 -11.71
CA ASP A 271 -1.68 13.13 -11.42
C ASP A 271 -3.19 13.44 -11.31
N MET A 272 -3.52 14.45 -10.51
CA MET A 272 -4.88 14.91 -10.29
C MET A 272 -5.23 15.96 -11.35
N GLU A 273 -6.38 15.83 -12.02
CA GLU A 273 -6.74 16.66 -13.17
C GLU A 273 -8.13 17.32 -13.09
N LYS A 274 -9.05 16.76 -12.27
CA LYS A 274 -10.44 17.23 -12.19
C LYS A 274 -10.62 18.43 -11.27
N ALA A 275 -9.90 18.45 -10.15
CA ALA A 275 -10.02 19.49 -9.14
C ALA A 275 -8.66 19.90 -8.59
N LYS A 276 -8.50 21.19 -8.27
CA LYS A 276 -7.35 21.72 -7.56
C LYS A 276 -7.56 21.61 -6.05
N LEU A 277 -6.51 21.25 -5.32
CA LEU A 277 -6.52 21.23 -3.86
C LEU A 277 -5.82 22.47 -3.30
N VAL A 278 -6.57 23.26 -2.51
CA VAL A 278 -6.08 24.40 -1.74
C VAL A 278 -6.11 24.03 -0.26
N CYS A 279 -4.98 24.15 0.43
CA CYS A 279 -4.89 23.90 1.87
C CYS A 279 -4.67 25.20 2.65
N ILE A 280 -5.47 25.41 3.70
CA ILE A 280 -5.42 26.57 4.59
C ILE A 280 -5.20 26.05 6.02
N PRO A 281 -3.96 26.02 6.53
CA PRO A 281 -3.68 25.54 7.87
C PRO A 281 -4.20 26.52 8.93
N THR A 282 -4.78 25.96 10.00
CA THR A 282 -5.21 26.72 11.18
C THR A 282 -4.45 26.33 12.44
N THR A 283 -3.42 25.51 12.29
CA THR A 283 -2.44 25.16 13.32
C THR A 283 -1.03 25.27 12.76
N SER A 284 -0.05 25.59 13.60
CA SER A 284 1.35 25.67 13.23
C SER A 284 2.06 24.41 13.71
N GLY A 285 1.99 23.31 12.95
CA GLY A 285 2.52 22.01 13.38
C GLY A 285 2.84 21.07 12.23
N THR A 286 1.82 20.48 11.64
CA THR A 286 1.95 19.31 10.75
C THR A 286 2.58 19.59 9.39
N GLY A 287 2.51 20.82 8.87
CA GLY A 287 2.95 21.14 7.50
C GLY A 287 2.18 20.39 6.40
N SER A 288 0.96 19.87 6.72
CA SER A 288 0.21 19.07 5.76
C SER A 288 -0.13 19.85 4.49
N GLU A 289 -0.21 21.17 4.56
CA GLU A 289 -0.48 22.06 3.41
C GLU A 289 0.61 22.00 2.31
N VAL A 290 1.81 21.51 2.62
CA VAL A 290 2.93 21.41 1.66
C VAL A 290 3.46 19.98 1.47
N THR A 291 2.95 19.01 2.23
CA THR A 291 3.47 17.64 2.20
C THR A 291 2.70 16.71 1.26
N PRO A 292 3.36 15.69 0.68
CA PRO A 292 2.73 14.65 -0.14
C PRO A 292 2.15 13.50 0.70
N PHE A 293 1.81 13.74 1.96
CA PHE A 293 1.35 12.73 2.91
C PHE A 293 -0.08 13.02 3.37
N ALA A 294 -0.82 11.93 3.65
CA ALA A 294 -2.09 11.97 4.35
C ALA A 294 -2.18 10.77 5.31
N VAL A 295 -2.41 11.00 6.59
CA VAL A 295 -2.50 9.93 7.59
C VAL A 295 -3.96 9.59 7.84
N ILE A 296 -4.38 8.40 7.44
CA ILE A 296 -5.77 7.93 7.55
C ILE A 296 -5.82 6.69 8.45
N THR A 297 -6.78 6.68 9.36
CA THR A 297 -7.06 5.54 10.23
C THR A 297 -7.98 4.54 9.52
N ASP A 298 -7.56 3.31 9.42
CA ASP A 298 -8.39 2.23 8.91
C ASP A 298 -9.51 1.94 9.92
N SER A 299 -10.77 2.07 9.49
CA SER A 299 -11.95 1.91 10.38
C SER A 299 -12.13 0.52 10.94
N GLU A 300 -11.58 -0.52 10.29
CA GLU A 300 -11.70 -1.91 10.72
C GLU A 300 -10.60 -2.29 11.71
N THR A 301 -9.36 -1.91 11.40
CA THR A 301 -8.18 -2.30 12.18
C THR A 301 -7.78 -1.28 13.23
N HIS A 302 -8.31 -0.04 13.16
CA HIS A 302 -7.93 1.12 13.98
C HIS A 302 -6.44 1.49 13.90
N ILE A 303 -5.75 1.07 12.83
CA ILE A 303 -4.34 1.37 12.58
C ILE A 303 -4.24 2.60 11.68
N LYS A 304 -3.34 3.52 12.02
CA LYS A 304 -3.01 4.67 11.19
C LYS A 304 -2.07 4.28 10.07
N TYR A 305 -2.42 4.63 8.84
CA TYR A 305 -1.59 4.41 7.67
C TYR A 305 -1.25 5.73 6.98
N PRO A 306 0.02 6.01 6.74
CA PRO A 306 0.43 7.12 5.90
C PRO A 306 0.18 6.75 4.42
N LEU A 307 -0.72 7.47 3.77
CA LEU A 307 -0.80 7.51 2.32
C LEU A 307 0.25 8.51 1.86
N ALA A 308 1.15 8.13 0.97
CA ALA A 308 2.21 9.00 0.54
C ALA A 308 2.48 8.84 -0.95
N ASP A 309 2.26 9.90 -1.69
CA ASP A 309 2.62 10.02 -3.10
C ASP A 309 2.75 11.51 -3.43
N TYR A 310 3.66 11.87 -4.31
CA TYR A 310 3.80 13.26 -4.74
C TYR A 310 2.56 13.82 -5.44
N ALA A 311 1.68 12.98 -5.96
CA ALA A 311 0.38 13.39 -6.47
C ALA A 311 -0.53 13.98 -5.39
N LEU A 312 -0.31 13.64 -4.09
CA LEU A 312 -1.07 14.19 -2.96
C LEU A 312 -0.56 15.55 -2.47
N THR A 313 0.51 16.10 -3.07
CA THR A 313 0.95 17.46 -2.74
C THR A 313 -0.13 18.45 -3.16
N PRO A 314 -0.66 19.29 -2.25
CA PRO A 314 -1.63 20.31 -2.62
C PRO A 314 -1.13 21.23 -3.73
N ASP A 315 -2.02 21.74 -4.57
CA ASP A 315 -1.65 22.69 -5.61
C ASP A 315 -1.29 24.05 -5.01
N ILE A 316 -2.02 24.46 -3.98
CA ILE A 316 -1.87 25.77 -3.36
C ILE A 316 -1.93 25.63 -1.84
N ALA A 317 -1.00 26.28 -1.15
CA ALA A 317 -1.05 26.49 0.28
C ALA A 317 -1.29 27.97 0.59
N ILE A 318 -2.21 28.27 1.51
CA ILE A 318 -2.50 29.65 1.99
C ILE A 318 -2.23 29.68 3.48
N VAL A 319 -1.04 30.15 3.83
CA VAL A 319 -0.48 30.22 5.20
C VAL A 319 -0.80 31.59 5.78
N ASP A 320 -2.08 31.83 6.08
CA ASP A 320 -2.57 33.11 6.57
C ASP A 320 -2.61 33.11 8.10
N PRO A 321 -1.79 33.93 8.78
CA PRO A 321 -1.65 33.89 10.24
C PRO A 321 -2.94 34.30 10.98
N GLN A 322 -3.92 34.94 10.34
CA GLN A 322 -5.19 35.25 10.98
C GLN A 322 -5.91 34.01 11.53
N PHE A 323 -5.70 32.85 10.91
CA PHE A 323 -6.32 31.59 11.34
C PHE A 323 -5.61 30.93 12.55
N VAL A 324 -4.45 31.45 12.96
CA VAL A 324 -3.71 30.93 14.13
C VAL A 324 -3.65 31.90 15.30
N TYR A 325 -4.16 33.11 15.17
CA TYR A 325 -4.10 34.11 16.23
C TYR A 325 -4.89 33.71 17.49
N SER A 326 -5.96 32.95 17.34
CA SER A 326 -6.81 32.51 18.45
C SER A 326 -6.53 31.09 18.96
N VAL A 327 -5.49 30.42 18.44
CA VAL A 327 -5.16 29.05 18.84
C VAL A 327 -4.83 28.97 20.33
N PRO A 328 -5.44 28.04 21.11
CA PRO A 328 -5.17 27.88 22.54
C PRO A 328 -3.70 27.57 22.85
N LYS A 329 -3.26 27.96 24.04
CA LYS A 329 -1.86 27.74 24.50
C LYS A 329 -1.43 26.26 24.44
N SER A 330 -2.30 25.35 24.86
CA SER A 330 -1.99 23.91 24.79
C SER A 330 -1.70 23.45 23.35
N VAL A 331 -2.55 23.83 22.41
CA VAL A 331 -2.35 23.50 21.00
C VAL A 331 -1.10 24.19 20.45
N THR A 332 -0.84 25.46 20.85
CA THR A 332 0.39 26.19 20.45
C THR A 332 1.67 25.45 20.90
N ALA A 333 1.67 24.91 22.13
CA ALA A 333 2.80 24.17 22.65
C ALA A 333 3.00 22.86 21.91
N ASP A 334 1.94 22.05 21.79
CA ASP A 334 2.00 20.73 21.17
C ASP A 334 2.41 20.82 19.71
N THR A 335 1.75 21.70 18.93
CA THR A 335 2.04 21.88 17.51
C THR A 335 3.39 22.57 17.28
N GLY A 336 3.80 23.49 18.13
CA GLY A 336 5.11 24.14 18.04
C GLY A 336 6.28 23.17 18.32
N MET A 337 6.09 22.22 19.23
CA MET A 337 7.07 21.14 19.45
C MET A 337 7.06 20.14 18.28
N ASP A 338 5.93 19.93 17.65
CA ASP A 338 5.80 19.12 16.43
C ASP A 338 6.63 19.74 15.28
N VAL A 339 6.55 21.06 15.07
CA VAL A 339 7.42 21.78 14.11
C VAL A 339 8.90 21.50 14.38
N LEU A 340 9.33 21.63 15.66
CA LEU A 340 10.72 21.40 16.02
C LEU A 340 11.16 19.97 15.72
N THR A 341 10.30 19.00 16.04
CA THR A 341 10.56 17.59 15.80
C THR A 341 10.72 17.32 14.30
N HIS A 342 9.77 17.77 13.48
CA HIS A 342 9.82 17.61 12.03
C HIS A 342 11.06 18.27 11.42
N ALA A 343 11.42 19.46 11.88
CA ALA A 343 12.60 20.16 11.37
C ALA A 343 13.91 19.42 11.72
N ILE A 344 14.03 18.88 12.94
CA ILE A 344 15.20 18.07 13.33
C ILE A 344 15.23 16.77 12.55
N GLU A 345 14.12 16.04 12.45
CA GLU A 345 14.04 14.80 11.70
C GLU A 345 14.38 14.97 10.22
N SER A 346 13.86 16.04 9.60
CA SER A 346 14.20 16.41 8.22
C SER A 346 15.70 16.70 8.06
N PHE A 347 16.31 17.42 9.00
CA PHE A 347 17.72 17.77 8.95
C PHE A 347 18.64 16.54 9.04
N VAL A 348 18.32 15.58 9.93
CA VAL A 348 19.15 14.38 10.16
C VAL A 348 18.80 13.21 9.24
N SER A 349 17.76 13.36 8.43
CA SER A 349 17.30 12.30 7.51
C SER A 349 18.41 11.86 6.56
N VAL A 350 18.51 10.58 6.28
CA VAL A 350 19.42 10.03 5.25
C VAL A 350 19.09 10.50 3.82
N LEU A 351 17.91 11.07 3.61
CA LEU A 351 17.46 11.67 2.36
C LEU A 351 17.63 13.18 2.32
N ALA A 352 18.10 13.80 3.42
CA ALA A 352 18.31 15.24 3.49
C ALA A 352 19.30 15.73 2.44
N ASN A 353 19.03 16.89 1.88
CA ASN A 353 19.87 17.58 0.91
C ASN A 353 20.02 19.06 1.29
N ASP A 354 20.81 19.82 0.55
CA ASP A 354 21.12 21.21 0.90
C ASP A 354 19.88 22.10 0.98
N TYR A 355 18.87 21.85 0.12
CA TYR A 355 17.60 22.61 0.15
C TYR A 355 16.79 22.30 1.41
N THR A 356 16.55 21.00 1.69
CA THR A 356 15.78 20.61 2.87
C THR A 356 16.49 20.98 4.17
N LYS A 357 17.82 20.86 4.25
CA LYS A 357 18.60 21.29 5.39
C LYS A 357 18.51 22.78 5.63
N GLY A 358 18.51 23.60 4.56
CA GLY A 358 18.35 25.04 4.66
C GLY A 358 17.00 25.42 5.28
N LEU A 359 15.91 24.83 4.80
CA LEU A 359 14.57 25.04 5.36
C LEU A 359 14.48 24.55 6.80
N SER A 360 14.97 23.36 7.10
CA SER A 360 14.97 22.80 8.47
C SER A 360 15.72 23.69 9.47
N LEU A 361 16.90 24.19 9.10
CA LEU A 361 17.67 25.10 9.98
C LEU A 361 16.92 26.40 10.24
N GLN A 362 16.29 26.97 9.22
CA GLN A 362 15.50 28.19 9.39
C GLN A 362 14.26 27.92 10.25
N ALA A 363 13.56 26.80 10.06
CA ALA A 363 12.44 26.42 10.91
C ALA A 363 12.86 26.25 12.38
N ILE A 364 13.97 25.53 12.65
CA ILE A 364 14.52 25.36 14.00
C ILE A 364 14.79 26.73 14.63
N LYS A 365 15.46 27.64 13.91
CA LYS A 365 15.74 28.98 14.38
C LYS A 365 14.48 29.75 14.77
N LEU A 366 13.49 29.78 13.89
CA LEU A 366 12.21 30.45 14.13
C LEU A 366 11.47 29.88 15.35
N VAL A 367 11.50 28.56 15.56
CA VAL A 367 10.89 27.91 16.72
C VAL A 367 11.57 28.38 18.01
N PHE A 368 12.92 28.35 18.08
CA PHE A 368 13.64 28.79 19.28
C PHE A 368 13.44 30.27 19.61
N GLU A 369 13.29 31.09 18.59
CA GLU A 369 13.10 32.55 18.77
C GLU A 369 11.65 32.89 19.15
N ASN A 370 10.64 32.13 18.66
CA ASN A 370 9.25 32.59 18.69
C ASN A 370 8.30 31.72 19.52
N LEU A 371 8.55 30.41 19.69
CA LEU A 371 7.57 29.51 20.34
C LEU A 371 7.20 29.96 21.76
N ARG A 372 8.15 30.38 22.55
CA ARG A 372 7.89 30.84 23.93
C ARG A 372 7.01 32.09 23.97
N ASN A 373 7.24 33.03 23.07
CA ASN A 373 6.44 34.26 22.97
C ASN A 373 5.03 33.93 22.44
N SER A 374 4.93 33.10 21.39
CA SER A 374 3.67 32.61 20.86
C SER A 374 2.83 31.91 21.92
N TYR A 375 3.46 31.12 22.80
CA TYR A 375 2.77 30.41 23.89
C TYR A 375 2.39 31.38 25.03
N ASN A 376 3.32 32.21 25.51
CA ASN A 376 3.11 33.04 26.70
C ASN A 376 2.17 34.21 26.42
N TYR A 377 2.39 34.91 25.33
CA TYR A 377 1.74 36.19 25.01
C TYR A 377 0.73 36.05 23.85
N GLY A 378 0.94 35.12 22.93
CA GLY A 378 0.07 34.93 21.77
C GLY A 378 0.11 36.11 20.81
N ASP A 379 1.25 36.86 20.78
CA ASP A 379 1.40 38.02 19.91
C ASP A 379 1.41 37.62 18.43
N GLN A 380 0.95 38.52 17.59
CA GLN A 380 0.74 38.25 16.17
C GLN A 380 2.02 37.90 15.43
N GLU A 381 3.11 38.62 15.75
CA GLU A 381 4.41 38.41 15.10
C GLU A 381 4.96 37.01 15.38
N SER A 382 5.00 36.58 16.66
CA SER A 382 5.49 35.26 16.99
C SER A 382 4.58 34.13 16.46
N ARG A 383 3.26 34.34 16.40
CA ARG A 383 2.33 33.39 15.78
C ARG A 383 2.55 33.26 14.29
N GLU A 384 2.74 34.37 13.57
CA GLU A 384 3.09 34.35 12.14
C GLU A 384 4.42 33.63 11.90
N LYS A 385 5.46 33.90 12.68
CA LYS A 385 6.76 33.24 12.55
C LYS A 385 6.67 31.72 12.80
N MET A 386 5.89 31.31 13.80
CA MET A 386 5.62 29.90 14.05
C MET A 386 4.83 29.24 12.91
N HIS A 387 3.88 29.96 12.31
CA HIS A 387 3.11 29.50 11.18
C HIS A 387 3.98 29.28 9.95
N ASN A 388 4.85 30.23 9.65
CA ASN A 388 5.84 30.12 8.58
C ASN A 388 6.84 28.98 8.84
N ALA A 389 7.28 28.78 10.09
CA ALA A 389 8.18 27.68 10.45
C ALA A 389 7.55 26.30 10.23
N SER A 390 6.25 26.18 10.47
CA SER A 390 5.49 24.95 10.25
C SER A 390 5.43 24.53 8.76
N THR A 391 5.41 25.52 7.87
CA THR A 391 5.35 25.30 6.43
C THR A 391 6.72 25.01 5.81
N MET A 392 7.80 25.40 6.45
CA MET A 392 9.19 25.19 6.02
C MET A 392 9.64 23.74 6.20
#